data_9bf5b28b06e79e97826d3b422ac46bab
#
_entry.id   9bf5b28b06e79e97826d3b422ac46bab
#
_cell.length_a   1.000
_cell.length_b   1.000
_cell.length_c   1.000
_cell.angle_alpha   90.00
_cell.angle_beta   90.00
_cell.angle_gamma   90.00
#
_symmetry.space_group_name_H-M   'P 1'
#
loop_
_entity.id
_entity.type
_entity.pdbx_description
1 polymer ?
#
loop_
_entity_poly.entity_id
_entity_poly.type
_entity_poly.pdbx_seq_one_letter_code
_entity_poly.pdbx_strand_id
1 'polypeptide(L)'
;MEQTEQNDIEQTLVLIKPDALKNSLTGYVLSQLSEFHTGLRFAATKIVHVSSMLAGEHYAEHRGKFFFASLLDYIQGRLHYPKEPWKRRVIAIIYQGPKAVSRVRELCGPTNPHKARDEKPGCIRSLGTLEIIKDASGKVLGERMDNLIHASANTADAERELKLWFKPNDIPPAMHPYATEVSKSNYYFKDGKLYDTYDAGRFCVLATGDLGWKSDIEALGRLLRGEPSAVPVESVVAKYLINEHQED
;
A
#
# COMPACT_ATOMS: atom_id res chain seq x y z
N MET A 1 -14.36 -8.75 32.89
CA MET A 1 -14.60 -7.76 31.84
C MET A 1 -13.42 -7.57 30.88
N GLU A 2 -12.31 -8.31 31.02
CA GLU A 2 -11.10 -8.16 30.17
C GLU A 2 -11.04 -9.08 28.93
N GLN A 3 -11.92 -10.05 28.77
CA GLN A 3 -11.86 -11.00 27.65
C GLN A 3 -12.62 -10.57 26.38
N THR A 4 -13.39 -9.51 26.40
CA THR A 4 -14.18 -9.02 25.26
C THR A 4 -13.47 -7.95 24.42
N GLU A 5 -12.42 -7.31 24.94
CA GLU A 5 -11.69 -6.25 24.21
C GLU A 5 -10.60 -6.78 23.26
N GLN A 6 -10.18 -8.03 23.41
CA GLN A 6 -9.09 -8.60 22.60
C GLN A 6 -9.52 -9.05 21.20
N ASN A 7 -10.83 -9.16 20.94
CA ASN A 7 -11.37 -9.60 19.66
C ASN A 7 -11.61 -8.47 18.63
N ASP A 8 -11.35 -7.21 18.99
CA ASP A 8 -11.63 -6.03 18.16
C ASP A 8 -10.37 -5.29 17.70
N ILE A 9 -9.17 -5.85 17.90
CA ILE A 9 -7.92 -5.23 17.44
C ILE A 9 -7.78 -5.43 15.94
N GLU A 10 -7.88 -4.33 15.22
CA GLU A 10 -7.69 -4.26 13.76
C GLU A 10 -6.35 -3.63 13.41
N GLN A 11 -5.90 -3.88 12.20
CA GLN A 11 -4.85 -3.08 11.58
C GLN A 11 -5.38 -2.46 10.28
N THR A 12 -4.83 -1.31 9.90
CA THR A 12 -5.16 -0.62 8.66
C THR A 12 -3.91 -0.03 8.03
N LEU A 13 -3.84 -0.09 6.70
CA LEU A 13 -2.80 0.58 5.93
C LEU A 13 -3.17 2.04 5.72
N VAL A 14 -2.20 2.91 5.92
CA VAL A 14 -2.23 4.32 5.54
C VAL A 14 -1.05 4.61 4.62
N LEU A 15 -1.31 5.30 3.49
CA LEU A 15 -0.24 5.83 2.63
C LEU A 15 -0.34 7.34 2.60
N ILE A 16 0.71 8.04 3.03
CA ILE A 16 0.84 9.48 2.77
C ILE A 16 1.40 9.62 1.36
N LYS A 17 0.60 10.21 0.49
CA LYS A 17 0.81 10.22 -0.95
C LYS A 17 1.77 11.33 -1.41
N PRO A 18 2.28 11.27 -2.66
CA PRO A 18 3.24 12.24 -3.16
C PRO A 18 2.77 13.70 -3.16
N ASP A 19 1.48 13.96 -3.35
CA ASP A 19 0.88 15.30 -3.27
C ASP A 19 0.95 15.88 -1.85
N ALA A 20 0.72 15.07 -0.81
CA ALA A 20 0.88 15.49 0.57
C ALA A 20 2.35 15.85 0.90
N LEU A 21 3.30 15.03 0.38
CA LEU A 21 4.74 15.28 0.54
C LEU A 21 5.16 16.58 -0.16
N LYS A 22 4.71 16.78 -1.41
CA LYS A 22 5.02 17.96 -2.21
C LYS A 22 4.49 19.25 -1.60
N ASN A 23 3.28 19.20 -1.05
CA ASN A 23 2.60 20.35 -0.47
C ASN A 23 2.93 20.60 1.01
N SER A 24 3.95 19.90 1.56
CA SER A 24 4.39 20.02 2.96
C SER A 24 3.31 19.70 3.99
N LEU A 25 2.34 18.85 3.63
CA LEU A 25 1.21 18.47 4.49
C LEU A 25 1.50 17.22 5.34
N THR A 26 2.69 16.62 5.24
CA THR A 26 3.06 15.39 5.98
C THR A 26 2.86 15.56 7.49
N GLY A 27 3.35 16.67 8.05
CA GLY A 27 3.22 16.96 9.49
C GLY A 27 1.76 17.11 9.93
N TYR A 28 0.93 17.76 9.10
CA TYR A 28 -0.50 17.86 9.35
C TYR A 28 -1.18 16.48 9.36
N VAL A 29 -0.93 15.65 8.34
CA VAL A 29 -1.50 14.29 8.27
C VAL A 29 -1.11 13.48 9.50
N LEU A 30 0.17 13.47 9.88
CA LEU A 30 0.66 12.74 11.05
C LEU A 30 0.06 13.27 12.36
N SER A 31 -0.15 14.58 12.48
CA SER A 31 -0.77 15.16 13.68
C SER A 31 -2.23 14.73 13.82
N GLN A 32 -2.98 14.70 12.72
CA GLN A 32 -4.38 14.22 12.71
C GLN A 32 -4.50 12.74 13.05
N LEU A 33 -3.50 11.94 12.67
CA LEU A 33 -3.43 10.50 12.92
C LEU A 33 -2.55 10.15 14.13
N SER A 34 -2.25 11.11 15.01
CA SER A 34 -1.43 10.84 16.20
C SER A 34 -2.09 9.78 17.11
N GLU A 35 -1.26 9.02 17.81
CA GLU A 35 -1.75 8.03 18.79
C GLU A 35 -2.66 8.65 19.84
N PHE A 36 -2.35 9.88 20.25
CA PHE A 36 -3.17 10.61 21.22
C PHE A 36 -4.59 10.89 20.71
N HIS A 37 -4.75 11.34 19.45
CA HIS A 37 -6.06 11.65 18.89
C HIS A 37 -6.84 10.41 18.48
N THR A 38 -6.16 9.39 18.01
CA THR A 38 -6.80 8.18 17.47
C THR A 38 -7.01 7.08 18.51
N GLY A 39 -6.20 7.06 19.57
CA GLY A 39 -6.08 5.91 20.48
C GLY A 39 -5.53 4.66 19.79
N LEU A 40 -4.99 4.82 18.56
CA LEU A 40 -4.34 3.74 17.80
C LEU A 40 -2.84 3.83 17.98
N ARG A 41 -2.14 2.70 17.79
CA ARG A 41 -0.68 2.62 17.87
C ARG A 41 -0.07 2.52 16.47
N PHE A 42 1.10 3.12 16.28
CA PHE A 42 1.96 2.84 15.14
C PHE A 42 2.52 1.43 15.24
N ALA A 43 2.13 0.54 14.35
CA ALA A 43 2.66 -0.81 14.28
C ALA A 43 3.90 -0.91 13.38
N ALA A 44 3.93 -0.14 12.29
CA ALA A 44 5.08 -0.06 11.39
C ALA A 44 5.02 1.23 10.55
N THR A 45 6.18 1.68 10.08
CA THR A 45 6.27 2.76 9.10
C THR A 45 7.50 2.59 8.22
N LYS A 46 7.37 2.92 6.94
CA LYS A 46 8.49 2.94 5.99
C LYS A 46 8.28 3.93 4.85
N ILE A 47 9.38 4.39 4.27
CA ILE A 47 9.39 5.19 3.04
C ILE A 47 9.58 4.23 1.88
N VAL A 48 8.73 4.36 0.85
CA VAL A 48 8.67 3.43 -0.27
C VAL A 48 8.75 4.18 -1.59
N HIS A 49 9.71 3.80 -2.45
CA HIS A 49 9.66 4.06 -3.87
C HIS A 49 8.71 3.04 -4.50
N VAL A 50 7.59 3.54 -5.03
CA VAL A 50 6.51 2.65 -5.49
C VAL A 50 6.84 2.14 -6.90
N SER A 51 7.11 0.84 -7.03
CA SER A 51 7.28 0.20 -8.34
C SER A 51 5.95 0.13 -9.11
N SER A 52 6.04 -0.04 -10.43
CA SER A 52 4.85 -0.22 -11.27
C SER A 52 4.05 -1.48 -10.88
N MET A 53 4.74 -2.55 -10.46
CA MET A 53 4.12 -3.77 -9.97
C MET A 53 3.34 -3.50 -8.68
N LEU A 54 3.94 -2.86 -7.68
CA LEU A 54 3.28 -2.53 -6.42
C LEU A 54 2.07 -1.61 -6.63
N ALA A 55 2.21 -0.58 -7.48
CA ALA A 55 1.11 0.31 -7.82
C ALA A 55 -0.04 -0.44 -8.52
N GLY A 56 0.29 -1.30 -9.49
CA GLY A 56 -0.68 -2.10 -10.24
C GLY A 56 -1.45 -3.09 -9.38
N GLU A 57 -0.80 -3.72 -8.40
CA GLU A 57 -1.44 -4.63 -7.46
C GLU A 57 -2.25 -3.89 -6.39
N HIS A 58 -1.77 -2.73 -5.92
CA HIS A 58 -2.52 -1.92 -4.96
C HIS A 58 -3.87 -1.44 -5.53
N TYR A 59 -3.87 -1.01 -6.79
CA TYR A 59 -5.06 -0.53 -7.48
C TYR A 59 -5.67 -1.55 -8.46
N ALA A 60 -5.45 -2.84 -8.26
CA ALA A 60 -5.90 -3.91 -9.16
C ALA A 60 -7.40 -3.85 -9.50
N GLU A 61 -8.25 -3.45 -8.55
CA GLU A 61 -9.70 -3.28 -8.72
C GLU A 61 -10.09 -2.15 -9.72
N HIS A 62 -9.13 -1.29 -10.05
CA HIS A 62 -9.32 -0.18 -10.99
C HIS A 62 -8.78 -0.47 -12.39
N ARG A 63 -8.25 -1.67 -12.64
CA ARG A 63 -7.78 -2.07 -13.97
C ARG A 63 -8.89 -1.89 -15.02
N GLY A 64 -8.52 -1.34 -16.18
CA GLY A 64 -9.47 -1.06 -17.28
C GLY A 64 -10.27 0.24 -17.15
N LYS A 65 -10.20 0.95 -16.03
CA LYS A 65 -10.84 2.28 -15.90
C LYS A 65 -9.97 3.35 -16.57
N PHE A 66 -10.60 4.38 -17.16
CA PHE A 66 -9.90 5.44 -17.90
C PHE A 66 -8.85 6.19 -17.09
N PHE A 67 -9.02 6.28 -15.78
CA PHE A 67 -8.11 6.96 -14.87
C PHE A 67 -6.98 6.06 -14.33
N PHE A 68 -6.96 4.77 -14.65
CA PHE A 68 -6.04 3.81 -14.04
C PHE A 68 -4.56 4.19 -14.25
N ALA A 69 -4.16 4.50 -15.48
CA ALA A 69 -2.78 4.91 -15.77
C ALA A 69 -2.37 6.16 -14.96
N SER A 70 -3.24 7.19 -14.93
CA SER A 70 -2.99 8.41 -14.14
C SER A 70 -2.91 8.13 -12.64
N LEU A 71 -3.67 7.14 -12.12
CA LEU A 71 -3.62 6.73 -10.72
C LEU A 71 -2.30 6.04 -10.37
N LEU A 72 -1.76 5.22 -11.30
CA LEU A 72 -0.45 4.60 -11.13
C LEU A 72 0.67 5.66 -11.12
N ASP A 73 0.67 6.60 -12.08
CA ASP A 73 1.63 7.69 -12.12
C ASP A 73 1.54 8.60 -10.88
N TYR A 74 0.33 8.78 -10.36
CA TYR A 74 0.10 9.52 -9.13
C TYR A 74 0.78 8.87 -7.92
N ILE A 75 0.48 7.59 -7.63
CA ILE A 75 1.04 6.93 -6.44
C ILE A 75 2.55 6.72 -6.54
N GLN A 76 3.08 6.56 -7.74
CA GLN A 76 4.52 6.52 -8.01
C GLN A 76 5.21 7.89 -7.87
N GLY A 77 4.46 8.98 -7.74
CA GLY A 77 4.98 10.34 -7.63
C GLY A 77 5.46 10.95 -8.95
N ARG A 78 5.25 10.30 -10.09
CA ARG A 78 5.66 10.79 -11.42
C ARG A 78 5.02 12.13 -11.77
N LEU A 79 3.74 12.32 -11.40
CA LEU A 79 2.98 13.54 -11.65
C LEU A 79 3.43 14.72 -10.77
N HIS A 80 3.87 14.43 -9.54
CA HIS A 80 4.25 15.47 -8.57
C HIS A 80 5.73 15.82 -8.62
N TYR A 81 6.57 14.86 -9.05
CA TYR A 81 8.02 14.99 -9.18
C TYR A 81 8.51 14.50 -10.56
N PRO A 82 8.05 15.13 -11.68
CA PRO A 82 8.38 14.67 -13.03
C PRO A 82 9.87 14.75 -13.33
N LYS A 83 10.55 15.79 -12.81
CA LYS A 83 11.98 16.07 -13.02
C LYS A 83 12.88 15.68 -11.86
N GLU A 84 12.32 15.09 -10.79
CA GLU A 84 13.03 14.79 -9.55
C GLU A 84 12.75 13.35 -9.10
N PRO A 85 13.17 12.32 -9.88
CA PRO A 85 12.86 10.91 -9.58
C PRO A 85 13.24 10.49 -8.16
N TRP A 86 14.32 11.02 -7.60
CA TRP A 86 14.74 10.75 -6.22
C TRP A 86 13.77 11.23 -5.13
N LYS A 87 12.82 12.11 -5.47
CA LYS A 87 11.75 12.57 -4.55
C LYS A 87 10.48 11.74 -4.64
N ARG A 88 10.37 10.85 -5.63
CA ARG A 88 9.18 10.01 -5.85
C ARG A 88 9.09 8.95 -4.76
N ARG A 89 8.18 9.11 -3.83
CA ARG A 89 7.98 8.18 -2.70
C ARG A 89 6.62 8.38 -2.04
N VAL A 90 6.24 7.40 -1.24
CA VAL A 90 5.14 7.48 -0.27
C VAL A 90 5.67 7.12 1.11
N ILE A 91 4.95 7.52 2.16
CA ILE A 91 5.16 6.99 3.51
C ILE A 91 4.04 6.00 3.77
N ALA A 92 4.39 4.73 3.95
CA ALA A 92 3.47 3.67 4.31
C ALA A 92 3.49 3.47 5.83
N ILE A 93 2.31 3.41 6.44
CA ILE A 93 2.14 3.32 7.89
C ILE A 93 1.08 2.26 8.19
N ILE A 94 1.31 1.45 9.23
CA ILE A 94 0.30 0.56 9.79
C ILE A 94 -0.14 1.11 11.14
N TYR A 95 -1.44 1.35 11.29
CA TYR A 95 -2.08 1.65 12.57
C TYR A 95 -2.77 0.41 13.12
N GLN A 96 -2.65 0.20 14.44
CA GLN A 96 -3.25 -0.91 15.16
C GLN A 96 -4.07 -0.42 16.35
N GLY A 97 -5.25 -0.99 16.53
CA GLY A 97 -6.09 -0.75 17.68
C GLY A 97 -7.56 -1.08 17.41
N PRO A 98 -8.45 -0.81 18.38
CA PRO A 98 -9.87 -1.06 18.22
C PRO A 98 -10.46 -0.23 17.08
N LYS A 99 -11.16 -0.88 16.13
CA LYS A 99 -11.82 -0.24 15.00
C LYS A 99 -10.87 0.65 14.16
N ALA A 100 -9.60 0.20 13.98
CA ALA A 100 -8.56 1.01 13.34
C ALA A 100 -8.98 1.46 11.92
N VAL A 101 -9.62 0.58 11.14
CA VAL A 101 -10.07 0.90 9.78
C VAL A 101 -11.06 2.05 9.80
N SER A 102 -12.13 1.96 10.58
CA SER A 102 -13.19 2.98 10.62
C SER A 102 -12.69 4.31 11.19
N ARG A 103 -11.87 4.28 12.25
CA ARG A 103 -11.30 5.50 12.87
C ARG A 103 -10.42 6.28 11.91
N VAL A 104 -9.49 5.58 11.23
CA VAL A 104 -8.61 6.24 10.25
C VAL A 104 -9.43 6.79 9.08
N ARG A 105 -10.38 6.03 8.55
CA ARG A 105 -11.24 6.49 7.46
C ARG A 105 -12.08 7.72 7.86
N GLU A 106 -12.52 7.75 9.08
CA GLU A 106 -13.25 8.90 9.60
C GLU A 106 -12.41 10.17 9.55
N LEU A 107 -11.15 10.14 10.00
CA LEU A 107 -10.23 11.28 9.94
C LEU A 107 -9.82 11.65 8.51
N CYS A 108 -9.73 10.67 7.61
CA CYS A 108 -9.46 10.93 6.19
C CYS A 108 -10.60 11.70 5.53
N GLY A 109 -11.86 11.40 5.86
CA GLY A 109 -13.05 11.95 5.22
C GLY A 109 -13.35 11.33 3.84
N PRO A 110 -14.37 11.86 3.13
CA PRO A 110 -14.77 11.41 1.79
C PRO A 110 -13.61 11.38 0.78
N THR A 111 -13.63 10.41 -0.14
CA THR A 111 -12.55 10.25 -1.13
C THR A 111 -12.40 11.44 -2.06
N ASN A 112 -13.53 12.05 -2.46
CA ASN A 112 -13.53 13.26 -3.28
C ASN A 112 -13.25 14.50 -2.41
N PRO A 113 -12.20 15.30 -2.70
CA PRO A 113 -11.82 16.46 -1.91
C PRO A 113 -12.90 17.55 -1.81
N HIS A 114 -13.72 17.73 -2.85
CA HIS A 114 -14.85 18.68 -2.80
C HIS A 114 -15.91 18.23 -1.80
N LYS A 115 -16.34 16.96 -1.91
CA LYS A 115 -17.25 16.37 -0.91
C LYS A 115 -16.67 16.40 0.50
N ALA A 116 -15.37 16.18 0.62
CA ALA A 116 -14.68 16.25 1.92
C ALA A 116 -14.77 17.66 2.53
N ARG A 117 -14.66 18.72 1.71
CA ARG A 117 -14.86 20.10 2.18
C ARG A 117 -16.29 20.40 2.59
N ASP A 118 -17.26 19.88 1.84
CA ASP A 118 -18.67 20.15 2.06
C ASP A 118 -19.26 19.35 3.22
N GLU A 119 -18.96 18.04 3.26
CA GLU A 119 -19.57 17.09 4.21
C GLU A 119 -18.78 16.99 5.53
N LYS A 120 -17.45 17.17 5.49
CA LYS A 120 -16.57 17.02 6.66
C LYS A 120 -15.40 18.01 6.61
N PRO A 121 -15.66 19.32 6.74
CA PRO A 121 -14.63 20.35 6.74
C PRO A 121 -13.60 20.08 7.82
N GLY A 122 -12.30 20.24 7.48
CA GLY A 122 -11.19 20.00 8.39
C GLY A 122 -10.67 18.54 8.42
N CYS A 123 -11.34 17.59 7.76
CA CYS A 123 -10.75 16.26 7.55
C CYS A 123 -9.55 16.33 6.60
N ILE A 124 -8.69 15.30 6.63
CA ILE A 124 -7.43 15.32 5.86
C ILE A 124 -7.67 15.60 4.37
N ARG A 125 -8.62 14.89 3.74
CA ARG A 125 -8.90 14.99 2.30
C ARG A 125 -9.57 16.31 1.89
N SER A 126 -10.06 17.10 2.84
CA SER A 126 -10.60 18.45 2.55
C SER A 126 -9.52 19.41 2.01
N LEU A 127 -8.24 19.14 2.26
CA LEU A 127 -7.09 19.88 1.72
C LEU A 127 -6.63 19.39 0.34
N GLY A 128 -7.23 18.33 -0.19
CA GLY A 128 -6.90 17.80 -1.51
C GLY A 128 -7.44 18.65 -2.65
N THR A 129 -7.08 18.29 -3.89
CA THR A 129 -7.50 18.96 -5.13
C THR A 129 -8.10 17.98 -6.13
N LEU A 130 -8.81 18.50 -7.12
CA LEU A 130 -9.22 17.76 -8.31
C LEU A 130 -8.42 18.27 -9.50
N GLU A 131 -7.79 17.33 -10.21
CA GLU A 131 -6.95 17.60 -11.37
C GLU A 131 -7.60 17.08 -12.65
N ILE A 132 -7.69 17.89 -13.68
CA ILE A 132 -8.30 17.51 -14.96
C ILE A 132 -7.37 16.57 -15.72
N ILE A 133 -7.87 15.39 -16.10
CA ILE A 133 -7.19 14.44 -16.98
C ILE A 133 -7.60 14.76 -18.42
N LYS A 134 -6.61 14.94 -19.31
CA LYS A 134 -6.81 15.14 -20.76
C LYS A 134 -6.08 14.06 -21.54
N ASP A 135 -6.59 13.70 -22.71
CA ASP A 135 -5.87 12.88 -23.67
C ASP A 135 -4.83 13.70 -24.47
N ALA A 136 -4.11 13.04 -25.38
CA ALA A 136 -3.08 13.66 -26.22
C ALA A 136 -3.64 14.77 -27.15
N SER A 137 -4.95 14.77 -27.43
CA SER A 137 -5.63 15.80 -28.23
C SER A 137 -6.07 17.01 -27.39
N GLY A 138 -5.93 16.94 -26.05
CA GLY A 138 -6.40 17.97 -25.12
C GLY A 138 -7.86 17.80 -24.70
N LYS A 139 -8.56 16.75 -25.14
CA LYS A 139 -9.93 16.44 -24.74
C LYS A 139 -9.97 15.97 -23.28
N VAL A 140 -10.89 16.52 -22.50
CA VAL A 140 -11.11 16.13 -21.10
C VAL A 140 -11.68 14.72 -21.05
N LEU A 141 -10.97 13.82 -20.33
CA LEU A 141 -11.40 12.44 -20.06
C LEU A 141 -12.13 12.32 -18.72
N GLY A 142 -11.80 13.19 -17.77
CA GLY A 142 -12.35 13.18 -16.43
C GLY A 142 -11.44 13.90 -15.43
N GLU A 143 -11.58 13.56 -14.16
CA GLU A 143 -10.82 14.15 -13.05
C GLU A 143 -10.05 13.10 -12.27
N ARG A 144 -8.86 13.45 -11.79
CA ARG A 144 -8.08 12.73 -10.79
C ARG A 144 -8.19 13.43 -9.45
N MET A 145 -8.30 12.64 -8.41
CA MET A 145 -8.37 13.14 -7.03
C MET A 145 -6.99 13.08 -6.38
N ASP A 146 -6.34 14.23 -6.24
CA ASP A 146 -5.14 14.39 -5.42
C ASP A 146 -5.61 14.62 -3.98
N ASN A 147 -5.80 13.54 -3.22
CA ASN A 147 -6.50 13.53 -1.94
C ASN A 147 -5.63 13.16 -0.75
N LEU A 148 -4.31 13.33 -0.89
CA LEU A 148 -3.26 13.32 0.14
C LEU A 148 -2.97 11.97 0.79
N ILE A 149 -3.99 11.16 1.02
CA ILE A 149 -3.89 9.96 1.85
C ILE A 149 -4.70 8.80 1.25
N HIS A 150 -4.15 7.60 1.34
CA HIS A 150 -4.92 6.36 1.24
C HIS A 150 -5.18 5.80 2.64
N ALA A 151 -6.32 5.16 2.82
CA ALA A 151 -6.67 4.35 3.98
C ALA A 151 -7.50 3.17 3.51
N SER A 152 -7.21 1.97 4.00
CA SER A 152 -7.92 0.74 3.65
C SER A 152 -9.44 0.91 3.81
N ALA A 153 -10.22 0.35 2.88
CA ALA A 153 -11.67 0.58 2.84
C ALA A 153 -12.44 -0.24 3.88
N ASN A 154 -11.97 -1.43 4.17
CA ASN A 154 -12.52 -2.37 5.13
C ASN A 154 -11.41 -3.31 5.64
N THR A 155 -11.73 -4.25 6.52
CA THR A 155 -10.76 -5.17 7.12
C THR A 155 -10.16 -6.15 6.11
N ALA A 156 -10.92 -6.60 5.11
CA ALA A 156 -10.42 -7.49 4.06
C ALA A 156 -9.41 -6.76 3.15
N ASP A 157 -9.72 -5.52 2.77
CA ASP A 157 -8.77 -4.67 2.03
C ASP A 157 -7.53 -4.36 2.89
N ALA A 158 -7.71 -4.10 4.19
CA ALA A 158 -6.60 -3.86 5.11
C ALA A 158 -5.63 -5.06 5.16
N GLU A 159 -6.15 -6.29 5.25
CA GLU A 159 -5.34 -7.50 5.22
C GLU A 159 -4.56 -7.63 3.91
N ARG A 160 -5.26 -7.53 2.77
CA ARG A 160 -4.66 -7.63 1.43
C ARG A 160 -3.58 -6.57 1.23
N GLU A 161 -3.90 -5.32 1.53
CA GLU A 161 -3.00 -4.19 1.35
C GLU A 161 -1.79 -4.24 2.29
N LEU A 162 -2.00 -4.61 3.56
CA LEU A 162 -0.91 -4.77 4.52
C LEU A 162 0.09 -5.83 4.05
N LYS A 163 -0.39 -7.00 3.63
CA LYS A 163 0.45 -8.07 3.11
C LYS A 163 1.13 -7.70 1.78
N LEU A 164 0.51 -6.86 0.96
CA LEU A 164 1.10 -6.33 -0.27
C LEU A 164 2.26 -5.36 0.00
N TRP A 165 2.14 -4.51 1.03
CA TRP A 165 3.09 -3.44 1.30
C TRP A 165 4.19 -3.84 2.29
N PHE A 166 3.90 -4.70 3.26
CA PHE A 166 4.79 -5.02 4.38
C PHE A 166 5.15 -6.50 4.42
N LYS A 167 6.42 -6.76 4.72
CA LYS A 167 6.91 -8.09 5.13
C LYS A 167 6.63 -8.28 6.63
N PRO A 168 6.57 -9.52 7.15
CA PRO A 168 6.47 -9.73 8.59
C PRO A 168 7.57 -9.00 9.38
N ASN A 169 8.80 -9.02 8.87
CA ASN A 169 9.96 -8.39 9.52
C ASN A 169 9.91 -6.85 9.55
N ASP A 170 9.00 -6.22 8.82
CA ASP A 170 8.76 -4.78 8.90
C ASP A 170 7.92 -4.40 10.13
N ILE A 171 7.34 -5.38 10.83
CA ILE A 171 6.39 -5.19 11.95
C ILE A 171 6.94 -5.90 13.18
N PRO A 172 6.91 -5.30 14.38
CA PRO A 172 7.32 -5.97 15.61
C PRO A 172 6.53 -7.28 15.81
N PRO A 173 7.16 -8.41 16.19
CA PRO A 173 6.50 -9.71 16.31
C PRO A 173 5.25 -9.71 17.18
N ALA A 174 5.25 -8.95 18.28
CA ALA A 174 4.10 -8.81 19.18
C ALA A 174 2.90 -8.08 18.55
N MET A 175 3.10 -7.46 17.36
CA MET A 175 2.08 -6.71 16.63
C MET A 175 1.73 -7.36 15.29
N HIS A 176 2.19 -8.60 15.01
CA HIS A 176 1.81 -9.31 13.80
C HIS A 176 0.30 -9.58 13.78
N PRO A 177 -0.44 -9.08 12.77
CA PRO A 177 -1.89 -9.27 12.72
C PRO A 177 -2.30 -10.61 12.11
N TYR A 178 -1.39 -11.23 11.32
CA TYR A 178 -1.64 -12.43 10.55
C TYR A 178 -0.57 -13.49 10.79
N ALA A 179 -0.92 -14.75 10.50
CA ALA A 179 -0.02 -15.88 10.67
C ALA A 179 1.23 -15.73 9.79
N THR A 180 2.38 -16.04 10.39
CA THR A 180 3.68 -16.08 9.73
C THR A 180 4.23 -17.50 9.71
N GLU A 181 5.11 -17.80 8.79
CA GLU A 181 5.80 -19.08 8.68
C GLU A 181 7.23 -18.86 8.22
N VAL A 182 8.14 -19.73 8.66
CA VAL A 182 9.52 -19.76 8.18
C VAL A 182 9.57 -20.57 6.88
N SER A 183 10.11 -19.97 5.83
CA SER A 183 10.24 -20.64 4.53
C SER A 183 11.15 -21.85 4.60
N LYS A 184 10.70 -22.97 4.03
CA LYS A 184 11.46 -24.21 3.88
C LYS A 184 12.09 -24.37 2.51
N SER A 185 11.84 -23.41 1.61
CA SER A 185 12.29 -23.41 0.23
C SER A 185 12.79 -22.04 -0.18
N ASN A 186 13.61 -22.02 -1.22
CA ASN A 186 13.99 -20.77 -1.88
C ASN A 186 12.98 -20.45 -2.99
N TYR A 187 12.66 -19.18 -3.14
CA TYR A 187 11.80 -18.69 -4.21
C TYR A 187 12.49 -17.53 -4.93
N TYR A 188 12.67 -17.70 -6.24
CA TYR A 188 13.27 -16.71 -7.13
C TYR A 188 12.24 -16.26 -8.16
N PHE A 189 12.34 -15.01 -8.57
CA PHE A 189 11.42 -14.41 -9.55
C PHE A 189 12.19 -13.80 -10.71
N LYS A 190 11.69 -14.00 -11.92
CA LYS A 190 12.17 -13.34 -13.14
C LYS A 190 11.06 -13.36 -14.19
N ASP A 191 10.82 -12.22 -14.83
CA ASP A 191 9.91 -12.07 -15.98
C ASP A 191 8.52 -12.73 -15.77
N GLY A 192 7.92 -12.46 -14.60
CA GLY A 192 6.58 -12.97 -14.25
C GLY A 192 6.54 -14.44 -13.80
N LYS A 193 7.70 -15.10 -13.66
CA LYS A 193 7.77 -16.55 -13.31
C LYS A 193 8.55 -16.80 -12.02
N LEU A 194 8.14 -17.86 -11.32
CA LEU A 194 8.83 -18.37 -10.13
C LEU A 194 9.76 -19.52 -10.46
N TYR A 195 10.83 -19.62 -9.67
CA TYR A 195 11.83 -20.68 -9.73
C TYR A 195 12.27 -21.07 -8.32
N ASP A 196 12.67 -22.31 -8.11
CA ASP A 196 13.22 -22.84 -6.85
C ASP A 196 14.75 -22.82 -6.78
N THR A 197 15.40 -22.55 -7.90
CA THR A 197 16.86 -22.52 -8.07
C THR A 197 17.34 -21.15 -8.50
N TYR A 198 18.51 -20.77 -7.99
CA TYR A 198 19.18 -19.54 -8.42
C TYR A 198 19.70 -19.69 -9.85
N ASP A 199 19.58 -18.60 -10.59
CA ASP A 199 20.25 -18.40 -11.88
C ASP A 199 20.47 -16.88 -12.08
N ALA A 200 21.40 -16.51 -12.96
CA ALA A 200 21.73 -15.10 -13.22
C ALA A 200 20.50 -14.29 -13.64
N GLY A 201 20.32 -13.16 -13.00
CA GLY A 201 19.18 -12.26 -13.22
C GLY A 201 17.86 -12.71 -12.57
N ARG A 202 17.84 -13.78 -11.79
CA ARG A 202 16.72 -14.13 -10.92
C ARG A 202 16.83 -13.40 -9.60
N PHE A 203 15.75 -12.74 -9.19
CA PHE A 203 15.65 -12.05 -7.93
C PHE A 203 15.18 -12.98 -6.82
N CYS A 204 15.86 -13.00 -5.67
CA CYS A 204 15.44 -13.78 -4.51
C CYS A 204 14.27 -13.10 -3.79
N VAL A 205 13.11 -13.72 -3.86
CA VAL A 205 11.89 -13.24 -3.17
C VAL A 205 11.91 -13.67 -1.70
N LEU A 206 12.17 -14.94 -1.44
CA LEU A 206 12.19 -15.53 -0.11
C LEU A 206 13.16 -16.71 -0.10
N ALA A 207 14.08 -16.72 0.86
CA ALA A 207 15.03 -17.81 1.02
C ALA A 207 14.57 -18.79 2.11
N THR A 208 15.15 -19.98 2.10
CA THR A 208 15.02 -20.92 3.22
C THR A 208 15.52 -20.29 4.51
N GLY A 209 14.68 -20.27 5.54
CA GLY A 209 14.95 -19.61 6.83
C GLY A 209 14.33 -18.21 6.98
N ASP A 210 13.90 -17.60 5.89
CA ASP A 210 13.22 -16.29 5.94
C ASP A 210 11.81 -16.41 6.50
N LEU A 211 11.39 -15.39 7.27
CA LEU A 211 10.03 -15.27 7.77
C LEU A 211 9.15 -14.61 6.69
N GLY A 212 8.06 -15.29 6.31
CA GLY A 212 7.06 -14.79 5.39
C GLY A 212 5.64 -14.82 5.99
N TRP A 213 4.71 -14.11 5.36
CA TRP A 213 3.30 -14.35 5.64
C TRP A 213 2.96 -15.78 5.22
N LYS A 214 2.26 -16.53 6.09
CA LYS A 214 1.89 -17.92 5.79
C LYS A 214 1.14 -18.03 4.46
N SER A 215 0.21 -17.13 4.19
CA SER A 215 -0.52 -17.06 2.91
C SER A 215 0.38 -16.85 1.69
N ASP A 216 1.47 -16.08 1.83
CA ASP A 216 2.41 -15.83 0.74
C ASP A 216 3.24 -17.08 0.45
N ILE A 217 3.74 -17.75 1.51
CA ILE A 217 4.52 -18.99 1.37
C ILE A 217 3.65 -20.09 0.73
N GLU A 218 2.39 -20.22 1.15
CA GLU A 218 1.43 -21.15 0.54
C GLU A 218 1.19 -20.81 -0.94
N ALA A 219 0.99 -19.52 -1.28
CA ALA A 219 0.80 -19.07 -2.65
C ALA A 219 2.03 -19.34 -3.52
N LEU A 220 3.23 -18.98 -3.05
CA LEU A 220 4.50 -19.27 -3.76
C LEU A 220 4.69 -20.76 -4.01
N GLY A 221 4.42 -21.60 -3.01
CA GLY A 221 4.53 -23.05 -3.14
C GLY A 221 3.56 -23.62 -4.19
N ARG A 222 2.31 -23.15 -4.22
CA ARG A 222 1.32 -23.57 -5.23
C ARG A 222 1.73 -23.12 -6.63
N LEU A 223 2.04 -21.84 -6.79
CA LEU A 223 2.43 -21.24 -8.06
C LEU A 223 3.68 -21.92 -8.66
N LEU A 224 4.66 -22.26 -7.80
CA LEU A 224 5.87 -22.98 -8.24
C LEU A 224 5.55 -24.37 -8.81
N ARG A 225 4.52 -25.06 -8.29
CA ARG A 225 4.03 -26.34 -8.80
C ARG A 225 3.06 -26.21 -9.98
N GLY A 226 2.78 -24.98 -10.45
CA GLY A 226 1.81 -24.74 -11.51
C GLY A 226 0.34 -24.89 -11.07
N GLU A 227 0.09 -24.86 -9.76
CA GLU A 227 -1.25 -24.95 -9.19
C GLU A 227 -1.94 -23.56 -9.12
N PRO A 228 -3.27 -23.48 -9.21
CA PRO A 228 -3.99 -22.23 -9.01
C PRO A 228 -3.74 -21.64 -7.62
N SER A 229 -3.55 -20.31 -7.56
CA SER A 229 -3.44 -19.56 -6.30
C SER A 229 -4.45 -18.41 -6.29
N ALA A 230 -5.04 -18.13 -5.13
CA ALA A 230 -5.89 -16.97 -4.93
C ALA A 230 -5.07 -15.66 -4.88
N VAL A 231 -3.78 -15.75 -4.55
CA VAL A 231 -2.87 -14.61 -4.52
C VAL A 231 -1.98 -14.67 -5.76
N PRO A 232 -1.99 -13.65 -6.64
CA PRO A 232 -1.09 -13.58 -7.79
C PRO A 232 0.37 -13.48 -7.36
N VAL A 233 1.28 -13.95 -8.20
CA VAL A 233 2.72 -13.87 -7.90
C VAL A 233 3.18 -12.41 -7.71
N GLU A 234 2.66 -11.51 -8.50
CA GLU A 234 2.97 -10.07 -8.44
C GLU A 234 2.61 -9.48 -7.07
N SER A 235 1.48 -9.87 -6.49
CA SER A 235 1.06 -9.41 -5.16
C SER A 235 1.99 -9.87 -4.03
N VAL A 236 2.63 -11.05 -4.19
CA VAL A 236 3.64 -11.51 -3.23
C VAL A 236 4.98 -10.83 -3.47
N VAL A 237 5.42 -10.74 -4.73
CA VAL A 237 6.76 -10.28 -5.12
C VAL A 237 6.92 -8.77 -4.96
N ALA A 238 5.87 -7.98 -5.21
CA ALA A 238 5.93 -6.52 -5.27
C ALA A 238 6.57 -5.87 -4.03
N LYS A 239 6.32 -6.40 -2.82
CA LYS A 239 6.91 -5.88 -1.57
C LYS A 239 8.42 -6.10 -1.44
N TYR A 240 8.98 -7.00 -2.22
CA TYR A 240 10.42 -7.29 -2.22
C TYR A 240 11.18 -6.43 -3.24
N LEU A 241 10.48 -5.90 -4.26
CA LEU A 241 11.03 -5.04 -5.31
C LEU A 241 10.96 -3.53 -5.01
N ILE A 242 10.57 -3.15 -3.80
CA ILE A 242 10.27 -1.77 -3.40
C ILE A 242 11.44 -0.80 -3.59
N ASN A 243 12.68 -1.27 -3.42
CA ASN A 243 13.88 -0.43 -3.43
C ASN A 243 14.79 -0.71 -4.65
N GLU A 244 14.35 -1.48 -5.62
CA GLU A 244 15.08 -1.63 -6.87
C GLU A 244 14.96 -0.34 -7.68
N HIS A 245 16.10 0.25 -8.02
CA HIS A 245 16.17 1.28 -9.03
C HIS A 245 15.78 0.64 -10.36
N GLN A 246 14.51 0.76 -10.73
CA GLN A 246 14.13 0.60 -12.12
C GLN A 246 14.66 1.85 -12.83
N GLU A 247 15.73 1.70 -13.57
CA GLU A 247 16.09 2.66 -14.60
C GLU A 247 14.89 2.74 -15.56
N ASP A 248 14.28 3.92 -15.60
CA ASP A 248 13.16 4.24 -16.52
C ASP A 248 13.66 4.36 -17.97
#